data_4f974f404d765f10e43167c9bd0fa549
#
_entry.id   4f974f404d765f10e43167c9bd0fa549
#
_cell.length_a   1.000
_cell.length_b   1.000
_cell.length_c   1.000
_cell.angle_alpha   90.00
_cell.angle_beta   90.00
_cell.angle_gamma   90.00
#
_symmetry.space_group_name_H-M   'P 1'
#
loop_
_entity.id
_entity.type
_entity.pdbx_description
1 polymer ?
#
loop_
_entity_poly.entity_id
_entity_poly.type
_entity_poly.pdbx_seq_one_letter_code
_entity_poly.pdbx_strand_id
1 'polypeptide(L)'
;MLDIKEEELKTILPVDGPSTEEVKKYLEKYNDEYIVIKCGGSVLIDQNLFDIFIQDISTLNKLGFTPIIVHGGGKRISNKLNEIGLESKFIKGLRVTDKETIKVVEEVLICLLYTSDAA
;
A
#
# COMPACT_ATOMS: atom_id res chain seq x y z
N MET A 1 15.37 19.62 5.79
CA MET A 1 15.06 20.31 4.53
C MET A 1 15.56 19.40 3.41
N LEU A 2 14.64 18.80 2.68
CA LEU A 2 15.01 17.96 1.54
C LEU A 2 15.37 18.88 0.38
N ASP A 3 16.65 18.98 0.13
CA ASP A 3 17.19 19.75 -1.00
C ASP A 3 17.17 18.88 -2.28
N ILE A 4 15.93 18.49 -2.68
CA ILE A 4 15.75 17.71 -3.90
C ILE A 4 15.96 18.65 -5.08
N LYS A 5 16.96 18.36 -5.87
CA LYS A 5 17.27 19.15 -7.08
C LYS A 5 16.11 19.05 -8.09
N GLU A 6 15.84 20.13 -8.80
CA GLU A 6 14.75 20.19 -9.78
C GLU A 6 14.86 19.13 -10.88
N GLU A 7 16.09 18.80 -11.28
CA GLU A 7 16.37 17.75 -12.25
C GLU A 7 15.97 16.35 -11.72
N GLU A 8 16.14 16.12 -10.41
CA GLU A 8 15.77 14.89 -9.75
C GLU A 8 14.24 14.76 -9.63
N LEU A 9 13.54 15.85 -9.34
CA LEU A 9 12.08 15.89 -9.36
C LEU A 9 11.52 15.54 -10.76
N LYS A 10 12.10 16.06 -11.82
CA LYS A 10 11.69 15.77 -13.20
C LYS A 10 11.85 14.30 -13.58
N THR A 11 12.79 13.58 -12.98
CA THR A 11 12.96 12.13 -13.22
C THR A 11 12.00 11.26 -12.43
N ILE A 12 11.52 11.76 -11.31
CA ILE A 12 10.63 11.02 -10.40
C ILE A 12 9.15 11.22 -10.77
N LEU A 13 8.79 12.43 -11.22
CA LEU A 13 7.41 12.77 -11.55
C LEU A 13 6.98 12.21 -12.91
N PRO A 14 5.72 11.75 -13.03
CA PRO A 14 5.17 11.34 -14.31
C PRO A 14 5.06 12.53 -15.26
N VAL A 15 5.18 12.26 -16.56
CA VAL A 15 5.16 13.29 -17.64
C VAL A 15 3.90 14.17 -17.59
N ASP A 16 2.76 13.56 -17.26
CA ASP A 16 1.46 14.25 -17.15
C ASP A 16 1.12 14.62 -15.69
N GLY A 17 2.12 14.62 -14.82
CA GLY A 17 1.98 14.93 -13.39
C GLY A 17 1.98 16.43 -13.09
N PRO A 18 1.97 16.77 -11.78
CA PRO A 18 2.07 18.16 -11.33
C PRO A 18 3.43 18.77 -11.71
N SER A 19 3.47 20.10 -11.85
CA SER A 19 4.72 20.80 -12.13
C SER A 19 5.70 20.69 -10.96
N THR A 20 7.00 20.80 -11.25
CA THR A 20 8.03 20.77 -10.21
C THR A 20 7.88 21.89 -9.17
N GLU A 21 7.39 23.06 -9.58
CA GLU A 21 7.09 24.18 -8.68
C GLU A 21 5.95 23.85 -7.72
N GLU A 22 4.91 23.22 -8.23
CA GLU A 22 3.74 22.79 -7.46
C GLU A 22 4.15 21.74 -6.43
N VAL A 23 4.93 20.75 -6.84
CA VAL A 23 5.46 19.71 -5.95
C VAL A 23 6.33 20.32 -4.85
N LYS A 24 7.25 21.22 -5.18
CA LYS A 24 8.11 21.92 -4.19
C LYS A 24 7.28 22.64 -3.14
N LYS A 25 6.24 23.36 -3.56
CA LYS A 25 5.32 24.06 -2.65
C LYS A 25 4.63 23.11 -1.66
N TYR A 26 4.20 21.94 -2.13
CA TYR A 26 3.60 20.94 -1.25
C TYR A 26 4.62 20.23 -0.36
N LEU A 27 5.83 19.98 -0.85
CA LEU A 27 6.93 19.45 -0.04
C LEU A 27 7.29 20.38 1.11
N GLU A 28 7.37 21.68 0.87
CA GLU A 28 7.61 22.68 1.90
C GLU A 28 6.47 22.76 2.92
N LYS A 29 5.22 22.68 2.43
CA LYS A 29 4.03 22.76 3.28
C LYS A 29 3.87 21.55 4.21
N TYR A 30 4.21 20.36 3.73
CA TYR A 30 3.98 19.08 4.40
C TYR A 30 5.29 18.38 4.78
N ASN A 31 6.37 19.15 4.96
CA ASN A 31 7.64 18.60 5.40
C ASN A 31 7.49 17.86 6.73
N ASP A 32 8.09 16.66 6.79
CA ASP A 32 8.04 15.76 7.96
C ASP A 32 6.63 15.27 8.38
N GLU A 33 5.62 15.47 7.53
CA GLU A 33 4.28 14.96 7.79
C GLU A 33 4.12 13.47 7.45
N TYR A 34 3.28 12.79 8.23
CA TYR A 34 2.87 11.43 7.94
C TYR A 34 1.68 11.43 6.99
N ILE A 35 1.73 10.59 5.94
CA ILE A 35 0.63 10.41 5.00
C ILE A 35 0.03 9.02 5.19
N VAL A 36 -1.22 8.96 5.64
CA VAL A 36 -1.95 7.69 5.76
C VAL A 36 -2.62 7.36 4.43
N ILE A 37 -2.25 6.22 3.86
CA ILE A 37 -2.75 5.74 2.57
C ILE A 37 -3.47 4.40 2.78
N LYS A 38 -4.77 4.38 2.49
CA LYS A 38 -5.56 3.15 2.53
C LYS A 38 -5.48 2.41 1.21
N CYS A 39 -5.01 1.17 1.23
CA CYS A 39 -4.95 0.28 0.07
C CYS A 39 -6.11 -0.70 0.08
N GLY A 40 -6.95 -0.68 -0.94
CA GLY A 40 -8.10 -1.59 -1.07
C GLY A 40 -7.72 -2.99 -1.55
N GLY A 41 -8.62 -3.95 -1.33
CA GLY A 41 -8.36 -5.37 -1.63
C GLY A 41 -8.14 -5.70 -3.11
N SER A 42 -8.69 -4.92 -4.05
CA SER A 42 -8.48 -5.12 -5.49
C SER A 42 -7.04 -4.84 -5.91
N VAL A 43 -6.41 -3.83 -5.34
CA VAL A 43 -5.00 -3.50 -5.60
C VAL A 43 -4.07 -4.61 -5.11
N LEU A 44 -4.41 -5.25 -3.98
CA LEU A 44 -3.59 -6.32 -3.38
C LEU A 44 -3.67 -7.66 -4.14
N ILE A 45 -4.65 -7.84 -5.03
CA ILE A 45 -4.85 -9.08 -5.79
C ILE A 45 -4.25 -8.99 -7.19
N ASP A 46 -4.41 -7.85 -7.83
CA ASP A 46 -3.88 -7.60 -9.17
C ASP A 46 -2.40 -7.21 -9.07
N GLN A 47 -1.52 -8.06 -9.63
CA GLN A 47 -0.08 -7.85 -9.54
C GLN A 47 0.36 -6.54 -10.21
N ASN A 48 -0.24 -6.16 -11.34
CA ASN A 48 0.12 -4.93 -12.03
C ASN A 48 -0.28 -3.69 -11.22
N LEU A 49 -1.49 -3.70 -10.65
CA LEU A 49 -1.94 -2.61 -9.79
C LEU A 49 -1.11 -2.53 -8.49
N PHE A 50 -0.72 -3.67 -7.95
CA PHE A 50 0.15 -3.71 -6.77
C PHE A 50 1.53 -3.13 -7.06
N ASP A 51 2.15 -3.49 -8.19
CA ASP A 51 3.46 -2.97 -8.59
C ASP A 51 3.43 -1.45 -8.82
N ILE A 52 2.38 -0.93 -9.46
CA ILE A 52 2.17 0.52 -9.64
C ILE A 52 2.02 1.19 -8.27
N PHE A 53 1.21 0.63 -7.38
CA PHE A 53 1.02 1.15 -6.03
C PHE A 53 2.33 1.23 -5.25
N ILE A 54 3.16 0.19 -5.31
CA ILE A 54 4.47 0.16 -4.65
C ILE A 54 5.41 1.21 -5.24
N GLN A 55 5.40 1.42 -6.56
CA GLN A 55 6.18 2.48 -7.20
C GLN A 55 5.75 3.87 -6.73
N ASP A 56 4.45 4.12 -6.61
CA ASP A 56 3.91 5.39 -6.13
C ASP A 56 4.32 5.65 -4.66
N ILE A 57 4.23 4.62 -3.79
CA ILE A 57 4.69 4.72 -2.40
C ILE A 57 6.20 4.99 -2.34
N SER A 58 7.00 4.32 -3.16
CA SER A 58 8.44 4.55 -3.25
C SER A 58 8.74 6.00 -3.69
N THR A 59 7.97 6.54 -4.63
CA THR A 59 8.08 7.92 -5.07
C THR A 59 7.79 8.90 -3.93
N LEU A 60 6.70 8.70 -3.18
CA LEU A 60 6.39 9.52 -2.01
C LEU A 60 7.51 9.48 -0.96
N ASN A 61 8.06 8.31 -0.70
CA ASN A 61 9.18 8.18 0.24
C ASN A 61 10.45 8.91 -0.25
N LYS A 62 10.78 8.81 -1.55
CA LYS A 62 11.90 9.54 -2.16
C LYS A 62 11.70 11.06 -2.10
N LEU A 63 10.47 11.52 -2.17
CA LEU A 63 10.10 12.93 -2.01
C LEU A 63 10.16 13.42 -0.55
N GLY A 64 10.47 12.52 0.40
CA GLY A 64 10.66 12.86 1.81
C GLY A 64 9.41 12.74 2.68
N PHE A 65 8.32 12.24 2.15
CA PHE A 65 7.15 11.91 2.97
C PHE A 65 7.35 10.59 3.71
N THR A 66 6.64 10.43 4.82
CA THR A 66 6.58 9.16 5.55
C THR A 66 5.21 8.52 5.34
N PRO A 67 5.05 7.66 4.31
CA PRO A 67 3.77 7.00 4.06
C PRO A 67 3.50 5.90 5.09
N ILE A 68 2.29 5.90 5.64
CA ILE A 68 1.75 4.85 6.50
C ILE A 68 0.66 4.13 5.71
N ILE A 69 0.90 2.85 5.40
CA ILE A 69 -0.04 2.07 4.60
C ILE A 69 -1.01 1.33 5.50
N VAL A 70 -2.30 1.59 5.29
CA VAL A 70 -3.40 0.84 5.91
C VAL A 70 -4.01 -0.07 4.86
N HIS A 71 -3.87 -1.37 5.03
CA HIS A 71 -4.37 -2.35 4.09
C HIS A 71 -5.29 -3.37 4.74
N GLY A 72 -6.20 -3.93 3.96
CA GLY A 72 -6.98 -5.10 4.31
C GLY A 72 -6.46 -6.35 3.59
N GLY A 73 -6.97 -7.50 3.97
CA GLY A 73 -6.61 -8.77 3.35
C GLY A 73 -7.81 -9.66 3.03
N GLY A 74 -9.02 -9.13 3.13
CA GLY A 74 -10.26 -9.93 3.08
C GLY A 74 -10.35 -10.89 1.89
N LYS A 75 -10.08 -10.42 0.68
CA LYS A 75 -10.11 -11.27 -0.53
C LYS A 75 -8.98 -12.30 -0.56
N ARG A 76 -7.76 -11.91 -0.18
CA ARG A 76 -6.62 -12.85 -0.07
C ARG A 76 -6.87 -13.92 0.97
N ILE A 77 -7.42 -13.54 2.12
CA ILE A 77 -7.83 -14.48 3.17
C ILE A 77 -8.89 -15.47 2.63
N SER A 78 -9.92 -14.97 1.96
CA SER A 78 -10.95 -15.84 1.37
C SER A 78 -10.37 -16.81 0.34
N ASN A 79 -9.51 -16.33 -0.55
CA ASN A 79 -8.85 -17.17 -1.54
C ASN A 79 -8.01 -18.26 -0.87
N LYS A 80 -7.20 -17.89 0.11
CA LYS A 80 -6.36 -18.85 0.85
C LYS A 80 -7.17 -19.89 1.60
N LEU A 81 -8.26 -19.48 2.27
CA LEU A 81 -9.18 -20.41 2.92
C LEU A 81 -9.79 -21.40 1.92
N ASN A 82 -10.25 -20.93 0.76
CA ASN A 82 -10.77 -21.76 -0.29
C ASN A 82 -9.74 -22.78 -0.82
N GLU A 83 -8.48 -22.36 -1.02
CA GLU A 83 -7.38 -23.24 -1.46
C GLU A 83 -7.16 -24.41 -0.49
N ILE A 84 -7.30 -24.19 0.80
CA ILE A 84 -7.11 -25.23 1.83
C ILE A 84 -8.40 -25.91 2.23
N GLY A 85 -9.52 -25.64 1.52
CA GLY A 85 -10.81 -26.30 1.74
C GLY A 85 -11.58 -25.80 2.96
N LEU A 86 -11.23 -24.64 3.50
CA LEU A 86 -11.98 -23.99 4.59
C LEU A 86 -12.95 -22.95 4.03
N GLU A 87 -14.19 -23.00 4.47
CA GLU A 87 -15.24 -22.10 4.02
C GLU A 87 -15.19 -20.76 4.77
N SER A 88 -15.18 -19.65 4.02
CA SER A 88 -15.32 -18.32 4.61
C SER A 88 -16.74 -18.03 5.04
N LYS A 89 -16.98 -17.85 6.32
CA LYS A 89 -18.31 -17.49 6.88
C LYS A 89 -18.31 -16.02 7.30
N PHE A 90 -19.43 -15.36 7.02
CA PHE A 90 -19.65 -13.96 7.40
C PHE A 90 -20.99 -13.80 8.12
N ILE A 91 -21.00 -13.02 9.20
CA ILE A 91 -22.23 -12.61 9.91
C ILE A 91 -22.24 -11.08 9.95
N LYS A 92 -23.26 -10.47 9.35
CA LYS A 92 -23.42 -9.01 9.25
C LYS A 92 -22.17 -8.30 8.70
N GLY A 93 -21.52 -8.89 7.70
CA GLY A 93 -20.31 -8.34 7.08
C GLY A 93 -19.01 -8.61 7.84
N LEU A 94 -19.06 -9.22 9.00
CA LEU A 94 -17.89 -9.61 9.79
C LEU A 94 -17.55 -11.08 9.55
N ARG A 95 -16.28 -11.38 9.33
CA ARG A 95 -15.79 -12.76 9.18
C ARG A 95 -15.88 -13.50 10.51
N VAL A 96 -16.48 -14.68 10.48
CA VAL A 96 -16.39 -15.61 11.59
C VAL A 96 -15.00 -16.23 11.58
N THR A 97 -14.21 -15.96 12.60
CA THR A 97 -12.82 -16.37 12.67
C THR A 97 -12.63 -17.35 13.83
N ASP A 98 -12.63 -18.63 13.51
CA ASP A 98 -12.31 -19.71 14.44
C ASP A 98 -10.78 -19.91 14.58
N LYS A 99 -10.38 -20.93 15.37
CA LYS A 99 -8.97 -21.22 15.66
C LYS A 99 -8.15 -21.65 14.43
N GLU A 100 -8.78 -22.21 13.42
CA GLU A 100 -8.13 -22.61 12.17
C GLU A 100 -8.04 -21.41 11.23
N THR A 101 -9.13 -20.68 11.10
CA THR A 101 -9.21 -19.47 10.27
C THR A 101 -8.23 -18.38 10.72
N ILE A 102 -8.06 -18.19 12.06
CA ILE A 102 -7.17 -17.12 12.56
C ILE A 102 -5.71 -17.32 12.13
N LYS A 103 -5.25 -18.56 12.06
CA LYS A 103 -3.87 -18.86 11.59
C LYS A 103 -3.67 -18.44 10.14
N VAL A 104 -4.67 -18.69 9.29
CA VAL A 104 -4.64 -18.29 7.88
C VAL A 104 -4.71 -16.78 7.75
N VAL A 105 -5.52 -16.11 8.55
CA VAL A 105 -5.62 -14.64 8.58
C VAL A 105 -4.27 -14.03 8.95
N GLU A 106 -3.64 -14.54 10.01
CA GLU A 106 -2.33 -14.09 10.46
C GLU A 106 -1.27 -14.28 9.38
N GLU A 107 -1.18 -15.48 8.80
CA GLU A 107 -0.23 -15.80 7.72
C GLU A 107 -0.40 -14.84 6.53
N VAL A 108 -1.62 -14.65 6.04
CA VAL A 108 -1.89 -13.80 4.87
C VAL A 108 -1.54 -12.34 5.15
N LEU A 109 -1.87 -11.80 6.32
CA LEU A 109 -1.60 -10.42 6.66
C LEU A 109 -0.10 -10.16 6.88
N ILE A 110 0.61 -11.09 7.52
CA ILE A 110 2.06 -10.99 7.73
C ILE A 110 2.80 -11.10 6.40
N CYS A 111 2.45 -12.06 5.54
CA CYS A 111 3.08 -12.22 4.22
C CYS A 111 2.95 -10.97 3.34
N LEU A 112 1.85 -10.24 3.43
CA LEU A 112 1.69 -8.97 2.72
C LEU A 112 2.73 -7.93 3.11
N LEU A 113 3.09 -7.87 4.38
CA LEU A 113 4.09 -6.92 4.89
C LEU A 113 5.52 -7.28 4.47
N TYR A 114 5.85 -8.57 4.38
CA TYR A 114 7.19 -9.05 4.05
C TYR A 114 7.45 -9.21 2.54
N THR A 115 6.43 -9.27 1.70
CA THR A 115 6.58 -9.40 0.23
C THR A 115 6.66 -8.06 -0.49
N SER A 116 6.37 -6.94 0.16
CA SER A 116 6.55 -5.60 -0.40
C SER A 116 7.95 -5.09 -0.09
N ASP A 117 8.92 -5.50 -0.88
CA ASP A 117 10.34 -5.14 -0.78
C ASP A 117 10.65 -3.73 -1.32
N ALA A 118 9.68 -2.85 -1.31
CA ALA A 118 9.79 -1.49 -1.84
C ALA A 118 10.21 -0.44 -0.80
N ALA A 119 10.51 -0.89 0.38
CA ALA A 119 11.00 0.01 1.42
C ALA A 119 12.47 0.42 1.15
#